data_7fa8066a776027b2997f91d190a369ea
#
_entry.id   7fa8066a776027b2997f91d190a369ea
#
_cell.length_a   1.000
_cell.length_b   1.000
_cell.length_c   1.000
_cell.angle_alpha   90.00
_cell.angle_beta   90.00
_cell.angle_gamma   90.00
#
_symmetry.space_group_name_H-M   'P 1'
#
loop_
_entity.id
_entity.type
_entity.pdbx_description
1 polymer ?
#
loop_
_entity_poly.entity_id
_entity_poly.type
_entity_poly.pdbx_seq_one_letter_code
_entity_poly.pdbx_strand_id
1 'polypeptide(L)'
;MKAAQISKPGGDFEIVEREIPEPGPGQVRIKVQACGICHSDVLVKEGGWPGLTYPRVPGHEVAGLIDEFGVGVTAWKKGQRVGVGWHGGQDNTCASCRRGDFSNCSNVQIPGISYDGGYQQYMIVPVEALAALPETLSDVEAAPLLCAGITTYNALRHSGAMPGDLVAVQGVGGLGHLGIQFANRFGYRVAAIGRGPENAALAKKLGAHIYIDSKATDAAKELQKLGGAQVILATAPSSKAMSELIDGLGAHGKLLVVGAAFDPIEVTPIQLITGAKSIMGWWSGTPTDSEDTLRFAELNGVRPMIETYPLEKAGEGYARMMSGHAQFRVVLTM
;
A
#
# COMPACT_ATOMS: atom_id res chain seq x y z
N MET A 1 6.75 27.31 -2.81
CA MET A 1 5.97 26.14 -3.20
C MET A 1 4.81 25.93 -2.23
N LYS A 2 3.70 25.36 -2.70
CA LYS A 2 2.58 24.99 -1.81
C LYS A 2 2.81 23.62 -1.18
N ALA A 3 2.33 23.48 0.07
CA ALA A 3 2.30 22.22 0.81
C ALA A 3 1.02 22.14 1.66
N ALA A 4 0.48 20.94 1.81
CA ALA A 4 -0.57 20.63 2.77
C ALA A 4 0.07 19.99 4.01
N GLN A 5 0.14 20.74 5.11
CA GLN A 5 0.78 20.29 6.35
C GLN A 5 -0.22 20.06 7.48
N ILE A 6 0.20 19.31 8.48
CA ILE A 6 -0.44 19.19 9.79
C ILE A 6 0.49 19.89 10.80
N SER A 7 -0.03 20.85 11.56
CA SER A 7 0.77 21.65 12.51
C SER A 7 0.83 21.05 13.91
N LYS A 8 -0.07 20.12 14.25
CA LYS A 8 -0.13 19.40 15.55
C LYS A 8 -0.98 18.13 15.42
N PRO A 9 -0.83 17.16 16.32
CA PRO A 9 -1.70 15.99 16.37
C PRO A 9 -3.19 16.38 16.38
N GLY A 10 -4.01 15.74 15.56
CA GLY A 10 -5.42 16.03 15.38
C GLY A 10 -5.73 17.37 14.67
N GLY A 11 -4.70 18.13 14.26
CA GLY A 11 -4.85 19.41 13.55
C GLY A 11 -5.41 19.24 12.14
N ASP A 12 -6.03 20.27 11.57
CA ASP A 12 -6.52 20.24 10.18
C ASP A 12 -5.36 20.32 9.17
N PHE A 13 -5.64 19.98 7.92
CA PHE A 13 -4.72 20.23 6.82
C PHE A 13 -4.67 21.73 6.52
N GLU A 14 -3.47 22.29 6.60
CA GLU A 14 -3.18 23.70 6.32
C GLU A 14 -2.43 23.80 5.00
N ILE A 15 -2.97 24.57 4.07
CA ILE A 15 -2.24 24.90 2.83
C ILE A 15 -1.32 26.08 3.12
N VAL A 16 -0.03 25.84 3.02
CA VAL A 16 1.02 26.81 3.33
C VAL A 16 1.96 27.02 2.15
N GLU A 17 2.57 28.21 2.10
CA GLU A 17 3.68 28.45 1.22
C GLU A 17 5.01 28.24 1.95
N ARG A 18 5.93 27.53 1.26
CA ARG A 18 7.27 27.22 1.77
C ARG A 18 8.30 27.54 0.69
N GLU A 19 9.54 27.73 1.08
CA GLU A 19 10.66 27.74 0.14
C GLU A 19 10.82 26.38 -0.53
N ILE A 20 11.32 26.37 -1.77
CA ILE A 20 11.67 25.12 -2.45
C ILE A 20 12.94 24.59 -1.79
N PRO A 21 12.92 23.36 -1.23
CA PRO A 21 14.07 22.85 -0.50
C PRO A 21 15.20 22.43 -1.43
N GLU A 22 16.45 22.54 -0.97
CA GLU A 22 17.63 22.10 -1.71
C GLU A 22 18.08 20.72 -1.26
N PRO A 23 18.42 19.79 -2.20
CA PRO A 23 18.85 18.43 -1.84
C PRO A 23 20.27 18.42 -1.26
N GLY A 24 20.42 17.76 -0.12
CA GLY A 24 21.72 17.47 0.49
C GLY A 24 22.47 16.32 -0.22
N PRO A 25 23.67 15.97 0.24
CA PRO A 25 24.44 14.83 -0.31
C PRO A 25 23.63 13.54 -0.31
N GLY A 26 23.63 12.81 -1.43
CA GLY A 26 22.89 11.55 -1.59
C GLY A 26 21.37 11.71 -1.69
N GLN A 27 20.86 12.94 -1.80
CA GLN A 27 19.42 13.21 -1.91
C GLN A 27 19.06 13.74 -3.30
N VAL A 28 17.79 13.64 -3.63
CA VAL A 28 17.20 14.26 -4.82
C VAL A 28 16.01 15.11 -4.43
N ARG A 29 15.76 16.17 -5.21
CA ARG A 29 14.49 16.91 -5.19
C ARG A 29 13.58 16.35 -6.27
N ILE A 30 12.36 16.00 -5.86
CA ILE A 30 11.31 15.55 -6.77
C ILE A 30 10.30 16.68 -6.93
N LYS A 31 9.99 17.04 -8.18
CA LYS A 31 8.78 17.79 -8.50
C LYS A 31 7.61 16.82 -8.51
N VAL A 32 6.80 16.86 -7.47
CA VAL A 32 5.66 15.95 -7.30
C VAL A 32 4.60 16.28 -8.35
N GLN A 33 4.06 15.24 -8.97
CA GLN A 33 2.95 15.34 -9.93
C GLN A 33 1.66 14.78 -9.34
N ALA A 34 1.78 13.70 -8.55
CA ALA A 34 0.67 13.07 -7.87
C ALA A 34 1.12 12.44 -6.54
N CYS A 35 0.23 12.45 -5.56
CA CYS A 35 0.43 11.71 -4.31
C CYS A 35 -0.87 11.06 -3.85
N GLY A 36 -0.87 9.72 -3.69
CA GLY A 36 -2.01 9.00 -3.16
C GLY A 36 -2.25 9.30 -1.69
N ILE A 37 -3.52 9.24 -1.28
CA ILE A 37 -3.95 9.34 0.12
C ILE A 37 -4.18 7.92 0.65
N CYS A 38 -3.42 7.55 1.69
CA CYS A 38 -3.47 6.26 2.33
C CYS A 38 -4.14 6.34 3.71
N HIS A 39 -4.77 5.25 4.12
CA HIS A 39 -5.29 5.17 5.49
C HIS A 39 -4.19 5.34 6.55
N SER A 40 -2.95 4.94 6.23
CA SER A 40 -1.80 5.13 7.13
C SER A 40 -1.43 6.60 7.38
N ASP A 41 -1.91 7.55 6.57
CA ASP A 41 -1.72 8.98 6.83
C ASP A 41 -2.45 9.44 8.11
N VAL A 42 -3.39 8.62 8.64
CA VAL A 42 -3.98 8.82 9.97
C VAL A 42 -2.91 8.87 11.07
N LEU A 43 -1.81 8.11 10.92
CA LEU A 43 -0.70 8.10 11.88
C LEU A 43 -0.04 9.48 11.98
N VAL A 44 0.04 10.20 10.86
CA VAL A 44 0.53 11.58 10.83
C VAL A 44 -0.54 12.55 11.32
N LYS A 45 -1.78 12.38 10.86
CA LYS A 45 -2.91 13.26 11.22
C LYS A 45 -3.17 13.27 12.74
N GLU A 46 -3.13 12.08 13.37
CA GLU A 46 -3.49 11.91 14.78
C GLU A 46 -2.27 11.81 15.73
N GLY A 47 -1.04 11.81 15.19
CA GLY A 47 0.17 11.69 16.02
C GLY A 47 0.42 10.27 16.53
N GLY A 48 -0.05 9.27 15.80
CA GLY A 48 0.01 7.87 16.21
C GLY A 48 1.37 7.18 15.99
N TRP A 49 2.40 7.90 15.54
CA TRP A 49 3.72 7.31 15.31
C TRP A 49 4.76 7.84 16.32
N PRO A 50 5.53 6.96 16.98
CA PRO A 50 6.54 7.38 17.94
C PRO A 50 7.62 8.28 17.31
N GLY A 51 7.93 9.40 17.96
CA GLY A 51 8.97 10.32 17.50
C GLY A 51 8.56 11.26 16.36
N LEU A 52 7.29 11.25 15.94
CA LEU A 52 6.78 12.17 14.93
C LEU A 52 6.86 13.63 15.43
N THR A 53 7.38 14.52 14.58
CA THR A 53 7.50 15.95 14.87
C THR A 53 6.60 16.77 13.94
N TYR A 54 6.13 17.91 14.43
CA TYR A 54 5.27 18.86 13.71
C TYR A 54 5.92 20.24 13.57
N PRO A 55 5.58 21.04 12.54
CA PRO A 55 4.63 20.69 11.47
C PRO A 55 5.17 19.57 10.57
N ARG A 56 4.27 18.77 9.97
CA ARG A 56 4.61 17.66 9.10
C ARG A 56 3.73 17.67 7.84
N VAL A 57 4.35 17.43 6.68
CA VAL A 57 3.66 17.17 5.42
C VAL A 57 3.52 15.66 5.24
N PRO A 58 2.29 15.12 5.19
CA PRO A 58 2.06 13.68 4.96
C PRO A 58 2.32 13.22 3.52
N GLY A 59 2.09 11.94 3.25
CA GLY A 59 2.07 11.34 1.92
C GLY A 59 3.29 10.49 1.59
N HIS A 60 3.05 9.22 1.28
CA HIS A 60 4.05 8.19 0.96
C HIS A 60 3.68 7.38 -0.30
N GLU A 61 2.87 7.94 -1.18
CA GLU A 61 2.48 7.35 -2.48
C GLU A 61 2.80 8.35 -3.58
N VAL A 62 4.08 8.66 -3.78
CA VAL A 62 4.52 9.81 -4.57
C VAL A 62 4.93 9.39 -5.98
N ALA A 63 4.38 10.04 -6.98
CA ALA A 63 4.85 9.99 -8.36
C ALA A 63 5.26 11.39 -8.83
N GLY A 64 6.41 11.50 -9.49
CA GLY A 64 6.91 12.79 -9.94
C GLY A 64 8.15 12.70 -10.82
N LEU A 65 8.79 13.84 -11.00
CA LEU A 65 9.98 14.00 -11.83
C LEU A 65 11.17 14.45 -10.99
N ILE A 66 12.33 13.88 -11.24
CA ILE A 66 13.56 14.39 -10.64
C ILE A 66 13.81 15.83 -11.15
N ASP A 67 13.87 16.76 -10.23
CA ASP A 67 14.08 18.19 -10.50
C ASP A 67 15.53 18.61 -10.26
N GLU A 68 16.14 18.16 -9.14
CA GLU A 68 17.52 18.54 -8.79
C GLU A 68 18.22 17.42 -8.02
N PHE A 69 19.55 17.44 -8.01
CA PHE A 69 20.41 16.45 -7.36
C PHE A 69 21.26 17.07 -6.27
N GLY A 70 21.39 16.36 -5.17
CA GLY A 70 22.47 16.57 -4.21
C GLY A 70 23.79 15.97 -4.68
N VAL A 71 24.85 16.32 -3.98
CA VAL A 71 26.20 15.82 -4.27
C VAL A 71 26.26 14.30 -4.16
N GLY A 72 26.91 13.66 -5.13
CA GLY A 72 27.14 12.21 -5.15
C GLY A 72 26.05 11.38 -5.86
N VAL A 73 24.96 11.97 -6.30
CA VAL A 73 23.91 11.27 -7.08
C VAL A 73 24.32 11.22 -8.55
N THR A 74 24.55 10.03 -9.10
CA THR A 74 25.02 9.83 -10.49
C THR A 74 24.18 8.85 -11.31
N ALA A 75 23.34 8.02 -10.65
CA ALA A 75 22.60 6.95 -11.31
C ALA A 75 21.29 7.40 -11.97
N TRP A 76 20.86 8.62 -11.74
CA TRP A 76 19.55 9.14 -12.17
C TRP A 76 19.72 10.36 -13.09
N LYS A 77 18.65 10.72 -13.81
CA LYS A 77 18.66 11.86 -14.74
C LYS A 77 17.61 12.90 -14.36
N LYS A 78 17.92 14.17 -14.55
CA LYS A 78 16.94 15.26 -14.41
C LYS A 78 15.77 15.05 -15.39
N GLY A 79 14.56 15.24 -14.91
CA GLY A 79 13.33 14.97 -15.66
C GLY A 79 12.92 13.49 -15.70
N GLN A 80 13.71 12.56 -15.16
CA GLN A 80 13.33 11.16 -15.08
C GLN A 80 12.12 10.98 -14.18
N ARG A 81 11.16 10.17 -14.60
CA ARG A 81 9.96 9.81 -13.82
C ARG A 81 10.32 8.84 -12.71
N VAL A 82 9.95 9.19 -11.49
CA VAL A 82 10.25 8.39 -10.30
C VAL A 82 9.07 8.34 -9.34
N GLY A 83 9.02 7.26 -8.57
CA GLY A 83 8.10 7.09 -7.47
C GLY A 83 8.82 6.92 -6.14
N VAL A 84 8.11 7.26 -5.05
CA VAL A 84 8.55 7.00 -3.68
C VAL A 84 7.38 6.41 -2.92
N GLY A 85 7.58 5.20 -2.37
CA GLY A 85 6.58 4.48 -1.60
C GLY A 85 6.80 4.62 -0.10
N TRP A 86 6.24 3.65 0.64
CA TRP A 86 6.39 3.57 2.10
C TRP A 86 7.87 3.48 2.54
N HIS A 87 8.69 2.72 1.80
CA HIS A 87 10.11 2.63 2.07
C HIS A 87 10.83 3.87 1.53
N GLY A 88 11.06 4.82 2.41
CA GLY A 88 11.64 6.14 2.09
C GLY A 88 13.13 6.26 2.43
N GLY A 89 13.82 5.18 2.71
CA GLY A 89 15.25 5.16 3.01
C GLY A 89 15.64 4.15 4.08
N GLN A 90 16.93 3.84 4.14
CA GLN A 90 17.52 2.82 5.02
C GLN A 90 18.92 3.25 5.46
N ASP A 91 19.46 2.61 6.52
CA ASP A 91 20.78 2.95 7.06
C ASP A 91 21.97 2.21 6.42
N ASN A 92 21.71 1.15 5.64
CA ASN A 92 22.70 0.28 5.00
C ASN A 92 23.69 -0.41 5.96
N THR A 93 23.52 -0.27 7.27
CA THR A 93 24.52 -0.70 8.29
C THR A 93 23.97 -1.71 9.30
N CYS A 94 22.67 -1.70 9.57
CA CYS A 94 22.05 -2.62 10.53
C CYS A 94 22.09 -4.08 10.03
N ALA A 95 21.79 -5.03 10.92
CA ALA A 95 21.85 -6.45 10.61
C ALA A 95 20.94 -6.86 9.44
N SER A 96 19.76 -6.27 9.33
CA SER A 96 18.83 -6.51 8.22
C SER A 96 19.38 -6.00 6.89
N CYS A 97 19.84 -4.73 6.85
CA CYS A 97 20.43 -4.15 5.64
C CYS A 97 21.64 -4.95 5.14
N ARG A 98 22.52 -5.38 6.05
CA ARG A 98 23.71 -6.19 5.69
C ARG A 98 23.36 -7.58 5.14
N ARG A 99 22.12 -8.04 5.28
CA ARG A 99 21.60 -9.29 4.69
C ARG A 99 20.78 -9.03 3.43
N GLY A 100 20.66 -7.77 2.98
CA GLY A 100 19.83 -7.38 1.86
C GLY A 100 18.32 -7.23 2.17
N ASP A 101 17.95 -7.31 3.44
CA ASP A 101 16.57 -7.16 3.91
C ASP A 101 16.32 -5.69 4.31
N PHE A 102 16.25 -4.82 3.31
CA PHE A 102 16.12 -3.39 3.51
C PHE A 102 14.75 -2.98 4.05
N SER A 103 13.70 -3.70 3.71
CA SER A 103 12.35 -3.45 4.22
C SER A 103 12.26 -3.54 5.74
N ASN A 104 13.10 -4.38 6.36
CA ASN A 104 13.19 -4.56 7.81
C ASN A 104 14.37 -3.81 8.42
N CYS A 105 14.83 -2.73 7.81
CA CYS A 105 15.87 -1.86 8.37
C CYS A 105 15.44 -1.33 9.74
N SER A 106 16.34 -1.41 10.75
CA SER A 106 16.06 -0.90 12.10
C SER A 106 15.83 0.63 12.14
N ASN A 107 16.33 1.35 11.14
CA ASN A 107 16.23 2.79 10.98
C ASN A 107 15.54 3.15 9.66
N VAL A 108 14.54 2.36 9.24
CA VAL A 108 13.78 2.65 8.03
C VAL A 108 13.16 4.04 8.11
N GLN A 109 13.31 4.81 7.04
CA GLN A 109 12.68 6.11 6.90
C GLN A 109 11.39 5.97 6.09
N ILE A 110 10.38 6.75 6.47
CA ILE A 110 9.06 6.73 5.84
C ILE A 110 8.68 8.16 5.48
N PRO A 111 8.38 8.45 4.19
CA PRO A 111 7.93 9.78 3.78
C PRO A 111 6.63 10.17 4.51
N GLY A 112 6.55 11.41 4.93
CA GLY A 112 5.44 11.91 5.73
C GLY A 112 5.56 11.61 7.22
N ILE A 113 6.43 10.71 7.63
CA ILE A 113 6.69 10.36 9.04
C ILE A 113 8.10 10.80 9.45
N SER A 114 9.13 10.23 8.83
CA SER A 114 10.53 10.53 9.16
C SER A 114 10.98 11.89 8.63
N TYR A 115 10.46 12.28 7.49
CA TYR A 115 10.66 13.57 6.81
C TYR A 115 9.39 13.96 6.07
N ASP A 116 9.32 15.18 5.52
CA ASP A 116 8.13 15.66 4.81
C ASP A 116 7.84 14.80 3.58
N GLY A 117 6.57 14.40 3.44
CA GLY A 117 6.08 13.53 2.38
C GLY A 117 5.60 14.27 1.13
N GLY A 118 4.74 13.61 0.35
CA GLY A 118 4.35 14.02 -0.99
C GLY A 118 3.18 15.01 -1.09
N TYR A 119 2.55 15.45 0.00
CA TYR A 119 1.46 16.43 -0.08
C TYR A 119 2.01 17.84 -0.28
N GLN A 120 2.91 18.00 -1.24
CA GLN A 120 3.57 19.26 -1.58
C GLN A 120 4.12 19.22 -3.01
N GLN A 121 4.38 20.40 -3.58
CA GLN A 121 4.85 20.51 -4.96
C GLN A 121 6.27 19.99 -5.19
N TYR A 122 7.14 20.08 -4.18
CA TYR A 122 8.51 19.55 -4.23
C TYR A 122 8.85 18.87 -2.92
N MET A 123 9.54 17.75 -2.97
CA MET A 123 10.02 17.03 -1.80
C MET A 123 11.48 16.59 -1.96
N ILE A 124 12.17 16.42 -0.85
CA ILE A 124 13.52 15.85 -0.80
C ILE A 124 13.44 14.43 -0.31
N VAL A 125 14.14 13.52 -0.99
CA VAL A 125 14.25 12.12 -0.60
C VAL A 125 15.69 11.61 -0.75
N PRO A 126 16.11 10.62 0.05
CA PRO A 126 17.35 9.90 -0.21
C PRO A 126 17.25 9.12 -1.52
N VAL A 127 18.35 8.99 -2.25
CA VAL A 127 18.38 8.35 -3.58
C VAL A 127 17.95 6.90 -3.55
N GLU A 128 18.20 6.21 -2.45
CA GLU A 128 17.78 4.81 -2.23
C GLU A 128 16.26 4.61 -2.05
N ALA A 129 15.49 5.69 -1.93
CA ALA A 129 14.02 5.62 -1.88
C ALA A 129 13.35 5.59 -3.25
N LEU A 130 14.12 5.85 -4.32
CA LEU A 130 13.59 6.04 -5.66
C LEU A 130 13.27 4.73 -6.36
N ALA A 131 12.11 4.66 -6.98
CA ALA A 131 11.71 3.64 -7.94
C ALA A 131 11.47 4.29 -9.31
N ALA A 132 11.98 3.69 -10.39
CA ALA A 132 11.70 4.15 -11.74
C ALA A 132 10.24 3.88 -12.13
N LEU A 133 9.54 4.88 -12.67
CA LEU A 133 8.18 4.72 -13.16
C LEU A 133 8.17 4.35 -14.64
N PRO A 134 7.33 3.37 -15.06
CA PRO A 134 7.15 3.07 -16.48
C PRO A 134 6.41 4.21 -17.21
N GLU A 135 6.69 4.38 -18.50
CA GLU A 135 6.17 5.49 -19.29
C GLU A 135 4.66 5.42 -19.56
N THR A 136 4.09 4.21 -19.58
CA THR A 136 2.68 4.00 -19.93
C THR A 136 1.70 4.17 -18.77
N LEU A 137 2.20 4.22 -17.53
CA LEU A 137 1.39 4.55 -16.36
C LEU A 137 1.41 6.08 -16.14
N SER A 138 0.25 6.69 -16.05
CA SER A 138 0.16 8.08 -15.60
C SER A 138 0.59 8.22 -14.13
N ASP A 139 0.98 9.43 -13.71
CA ASP A 139 1.43 9.64 -12.33
C ASP A 139 0.32 9.36 -11.30
N VAL A 140 -0.93 9.67 -11.65
CA VAL A 140 -2.09 9.37 -10.80
C VAL A 140 -2.38 7.86 -10.68
N GLU A 141 -2.05 7.06 -11.70
CA GLU A 141 -2.17 5.59 -11.64
C GLU A 141 -0.98 4.97 -10.91
N ALA A 142 0.22 5.52 -11.10
CA ALA A 142 1.42 5.01 -10.45
C ALA A 142 1.41 5.23 -8.92
N ALA A 143 0.96 6.40 -8.47
CA ALA A 143 0.99 6.78 -7.05
C ALA A 143 0.38 5.73 -6.11
N PRO A 144 -0.87 5.25 -6.27
CA PRO A 144 -1.43 4.22 -5.38
C PRO A 144 -0.73 2.86 -5.49
N LEU A 145 -0.06 2.57 -6.62
CA LEU A 145 0.68 1.32 -6.79
C LEU A 145 1.94 1.26 -5.93
N LEU A 146 2.45 2.40 -5.47
CA LEU A 146 3.63 2.52 -4.61
C LEU A 146 3.36 2.22 -3.12
N CYS A 147 2.08 2.05 -2.73
CA CYS A 147 1.71 1.59 -1.39
C CYS A 147 0.73 0.42 -1.46
N ALA A 148 -0.54 0.67 -1.80
CA ALA A 148 -1.55 -0.39 -1.88
C ALA A 148 -1.22 -1.45 -2.94
N GLY A 149 -0.62 -1.03 -4.07
CA GLY A 149 -0.16 -1.93 -5.14
C GLY A 149 0.95 -2.84 -4.67
N ILE A 150 2.08 -2.27 -4.26
CA ILE A 150 3.25 -3.05 -3.82
C ILE A 150 2.91 -3.95 -2.63
N THR A 151 2.11 -3.48 -1.67
CA THR A 151 1.73 -4.26 -0.50
C THR A 151 0.98 -5.54 -0.92
N THR A 152 -0.01 -5.43 -1.79
CA THR A 152 -0.80 -6.58 -2.23
C THR A 152 -0.04 -7.48 -3.21
N TYR A 153 0.69 -6.89 -4.17
CA TYR A 153 1.53 -7.63 -5.11
C TYR A 153 2.61 -8.42 -4.39
N ASN A 154 3.38 -7.77 -3.53
CA ASN A 154 4.53 -8.35 -2.87
C ASN A 154 4.12 -9.44 -1.86
N ALA A 155 3.04 -9.21 -1.09
CA ALA A 155 2.47 -10.23 -0.21
C ALA A 155 2.07 -11.49 -0.99
N LEU A 156 1.37 -11.33 -2.12
CA LEU A 156 0.94 -12.45 -2.96
C LEU A 156 2.12 -13.15 -3.63
N ARG A 157 3.11 -12.41 -4.15
CA ARG A 157 4.32 -12.96 -4.79
C ARG A 157 5.12 -13.85 -3.83
N HIS A 158 5.16 -13.51 -2.55
CA HIS A 158 5.88 -14.25 -1.51
C HIS A 158 4.98 -15.18 -0.69
N SER A 159 3.72 -15.36 -1.09
CA SER A 159 2.77 -16.20 -0.36
C SER A 159 3.11 -17.70 -0.40
N GLY A 160 3.77 -18.14 -1.46
CA GLY A 160 4.00 -19.54 -1.77
C GLY A 160 2.84 -20.22 -2.51
N ALA A 161 1.77 -19.48 -2.85
CA ALA A 161 0.69 -19.99 -3.69
C ALA A 161 1.17 -20.25 -5.12
N MET A 162 0.64 -21.27 -5.74
CA MET A 162 0.92 -21.64 -7.14
C MET A 162 -0.27 -21.33 -8.04
N PRO A 163 -0.06 -21.09 -9.36
CA PRO A 163 -1.17 -20.94 -10.30
C PRO A 163 -2.18 -22.09 -10.18
N GLY A 164 -3.48 -21.75 -10.10
CA GLY A 164 -4.57 -22.69 -9.85
C GLY A 164 -4.98 -22.81 -8.39
N ASP A 165 -4.15 -22.46 -7.42
CA ASP A 165 -4.51 -22.45 -6.01
C ASP A 165 -5.67 -21.50 -5.70
N LEU A 166 -6.51 -21.86 -4.72
CA LEU A 166 -7.54 -20.98 -4.21
C LEU A 166 -6.91 -19.90 -3.32
N VAL A 167 -6.99 -18.66 -3.80
CA VAL A 167 -6.57 -17.46 -3.07
C VAL A 167 -7.79 -16.61 -2.78
N ALA A 168 -8.07 -16.36 -1.50
CA ALA A 168 -9.14 -15.47 -1.10
C ALA A 168 -8.60 -14.07 -0.81
N VAL A 169 -9.35 -13.03 -1.20
CA VAL A 169 -9.05 -11.64 -0.87
C VAL A 169 -10.18 -11.11 0.01
N GLN A 170 -9.87 -10.82 1.27
CA GLN A 170 -10.82 -10.29 2.23
C GLN A 170 -10.86 -8.77 2.14
N GLY A 171 -12.03 -8.25 1.75
CA GLY A 171 -12.27 -6.82 1.50
C GLY A 171 -12.17 -6.46 0.00
N VAL A 172 -13.12 -5.64 -0.47
CA VAL A 172 -13.14 -5.08 -1.84
C VAL A 172 -13.03 -3.56 -1.69
N GLY A 173 -11.87 -3.10 -1.23
CA GLY A 173 -11.58 -1.69 -0.95
C GLY A 173 -10.24 -1.26 -1.55
N GLY A 174 -9.58 -0.27 -0.93
CA GLY A 174 -8.34 0.35 -1.43
C GLY A 174 -7.19 -0.62 -1.73
N LEU A 175 -6.97 -1.65 -0.89
CA LEU A 175 -6.02 -2.72 -1.14
C LEU A 175 -6.67 -3.88 -1.91
N GLY A 176 -7.87 -4.28 -1.49
CA GLY A 176 -8.51 -5.49 -2.00
C GLY A 176 -8.82 -5.46 -3.48
N HIS A 177 -9.20 -4.31 -4.06
CA HIS A 177 -9.45 -4.21 -5.50
C HIS A 177 -8.18 -4.43 -6.35
N LEU A 178 -7.00 -4.06 -5.82
CA LEU A 178 -5.71 -4.37 -6.43
C LEU A 178 -5.31 -5.82 -6.16
N GLY A 179 -5.49 -6.29 -4.92
CA GLY A 179 -5.22 -7.69 -4.54
C GLY A 179 -5.97 -8.70 -5.39
N ILE A 180 -7.26 -8.44 -5.72
CA ILE A 180 -8.07 -9.27 -6.61
C ILE A 180 -7.44 -9.30 -8.03
N GLN A 181 -7.07 -8.14 -8.57
CA GLN A 181 -6.46 -8.05 -9.89
C GLN A 181 -5.12 -8.79 -9.94
N PHE A 182 -4.21 -8.52 -8.98
CA PHE A 182 -2.92 -9.20 -8.91
C PHE A 182 -3.08 -10.72 -8.76
N ALA A 183 -3.94 -11.17 -7.83
CA ALA A 183 -4.19 -12.61 -7.64
C ALA A 183 -4.70 -13.28 -8.92
N ASN A 184 -5.59 -12.63 -9.67
CA ASN A 184 -6.06 -13.12 -10.96
C ASN A 184 -4.91 -13.21 -11.98
N ARG A 185 -4.06 -12.18 -12.08
CA ARG A 185 -2.94 -12.13 -13.02
C ARG A 185 -1.80 -13.07 -12.66
N PHE A 186 -1.68 -13.49 -11.41
CA PHE A 186 -0.80 -14.59 -11.02
C PHE A 186 -1.34 -15.99 -11.40
N GLY A 187 -2.55 -16.06 -11.94
CA GLY A 187 -3.18 -17.33 -12.34
C GLY A 187 -3.83 -18.09 -11.20
N TYR A 188 -4.14 -17.43 -10.09
CA TYR A 188 -4.82 -18.05 -8.97
C TYR A 188 -6.34 -18.16 -9.21
N ARG A 189 -6.98 -19.14 -8.57
CA ARG A 189 -8.44 -19.19 -8.45
C ARG A 189 -8.88 -18.22 -7.36
N VAL A 190 -9.39 -17.07 -7.74
CA VAL A 190 -9.64 -15.94 -6.82
C VAL A 190 -11.04 -15.98 -6.25
N ALA A 191 -11.16 -15.98 -4.91
CA ALA A 191 -12.39 -15.73 -4.17
C ALA A 191 -12.32 -14.35 -3.52
N ALA A 192 -13.19 -13.42 -3.91
CA ALA A 192 -13.33 -12.14 -3.23
C ALA A 192 -14.35 -12.25 -2.10
N ILE A 193 -14.01 -11.80 -0.90
CA ILE A 193 -14.89 -11.76 0.27
C ILE A 193 -15.26 -10.31 0.52
N GLY A 194 -16.53 -9.98 0.38
CA GLY A 194 -17.04 -8.63 0.62
C GLY A 194 -18.25 -8.62 1.55
N ARG A 195 -18.72 -7.44 1.91
CA ARG A 195 -19.91 -7.25 2.77
C ARG A 195 -21.05 -6.74 1.92
N GLY A 196 -22.08 -7.59 1.75
CA GLY A 196 -23.25 -7.28 0.93
C GLY A 196 -23.09 -7.64 -0.56
N PRO A 197 -24.20 -7.81 -1.29
CA PRO A 197 -24.19 -8.25 -2.68
C PRO A 197 -23.72 -7.17 -3.67
N GLU A 198 -23.70 -5.89 -3.25
CA GLU A 198 -23.38 -4.74 -4.09
C GLU A 198 -22.00 -4.78 -4.71
N ASN A 199 -21.04 -5.42 -4.01
CA ASN A 199 -19.66 -5.55 -4.49
C ASN A 199 -19.44 -6.74 -5.45
N ALA A 200 -20.42 -7.63 -5.62
CA ALA A 200 -20.24 -8.87 -6.38
C ALA A 200 -19.91 -8.62 -7.86
N ALA A 201 -20.63 -7.73 -8.51
CA ALA A 201 -20.41 -7.40 -9.92
C ALA A 201 -19.03 -6.78 -10.13
N LEU A 202 -18.63 -5.87 -9.26
CA LEU A 202 -17.33 -5.23 -9.31
C LEU A 202 -16.19 -6.23 -9.05
N ALA A 203 -16.30 -7.06 -8.01
CA ALA A 203 -15.29 -8.09 -7.71
C ALA A 203 -15.05 -9.02 -8.92
N LYS A 204 -16.12 -9.44 -9.60
CA LYS A 204 -16.02 -10.23 -10.85
C LYS A 204 -15.33 -9.46 -11.96
N LYS A 205 -15.68 -8.17 -12.16
CA LYS A 205 -15.02 -7.30 -13.16
C LYS A 205 -13.51 -7.14 -12.88
N LEU A 206 -13.12 -7.12 -11.61
CA LEU A 206 -11.72 -7.06 -11.18
C LEU A 206 -10.96 -8.39 -11.34
N GLY A 207 -11.66 -9.48 -11.64
CA GLY A 207 -11.06 -10.80 -11.90
C GLY A 207 -11.33 -11.85 -10.83
N ALA A 208 -12.22 -11.60 -9.86
CA ALA A 208 -12.65 -12.64 -8.94
C ALA A 208 -13.50 -13.70 -9.65
N HIS A 209 -13.15 -14.96 -9.50
CA HIS A 209 -13.92 -16.10 -10.00
C HIS A 209 -15.14 -16.37 -9.14
N ILE A 210 -15.01 -16.11 -7.83
CA ILE A 210 -16.02 -16.39 -6.81
C ILE A 210 -16.18 -15.13 -5.96
N TYR A 211 -17.42 -14.81 -5.60
CA TYR A 211 -17.73 -13.77 -4.61
C TYR A 211 -18.45 -14.41 -3.42
N ILE A 212 -17.98 -14.11 -2.23
CA ILE A 212 -18.56 -14.55 -0.97
C ILE A 212 -19.07 -13.32 -0.22
N ASP A 213 -20.38 -13.29 0.03
CA ASP A 213 -20.99 -12.25 0.86
C ASP A 213 -20.91 -12.64 2.34
N SER A 214 -20.00 -12.03 3.08
CA SER A 214 -19.79 -12.29 4.51
C SER A 214 -20.92 -11.77 5.42
N LYS A 215 -21.89 -11.01 4.90
CA LYS A 215 -23.13 -10.68 5.63
C LYS A 215 -24.16 -11.80 5.54
N ALA A 216 -24.21 -12.50 4.41
CA ALA A 216 -25.20 -13.52 4.13
C ALA A 216 -24.75 -14.92 4.54
N THR A 217 -23.43 -15.19 4.50
CA THR A 217 -22.87 -16.52 4.74
C THR A 217 -21.61 -16.47 5.60
N ASP A 218 -21.30 -17.60 6.22
CA ASP A 218 -20.03 -17.83 6.91
C ASP A 218 -18.93 -18.04 5.85
N ALA A 219 -18.07 -17.04 5.69
CA ALA A 219 -17.06 -17.04 4.65
C ALA A 219 -16.04 -18.19 4.80
N ALA A 220 -15.69 -18.58 6.03
CA ALA A 220 -14.78 -19.71 6.26
C ALA A 220 -15.41 -21.02 5.78
N LYS A 221 -16.69 -21.25 6.08
CA LYS A 221 -17.40 -22.44 5.59
C LYS A 221 -17.53 -22.46 4.07
N GLU A 222 -17.78 -21.29 3.44
CA GLU A 222 -17.81 -21.22 1.97
C GLU A 222 -16.44 -21.55 1.37
N LEU A 223 -15.35 -21.07 1.96
CA LEU A 223 -14.00 -21.44 1.51
C LEU A 223 -13.73 -22.94 1.70
N GLN A 224 -14.19 -23.54 2.79
CA GLN A 224 -14.05 -25.01 3.00
C GLN A 224 -14.80 -25.84 1.97
N LYS A 225 -15.99 -25.41 1.54
CA LYS A 225 -16.72 -26.06 0.42
C LYS A 225 -15.93 -26.03 -0.91
N LEU A 226 -15.02 -25.07 -1.05
CA LEU A 226 -14.16 -24.94 -2.23
C LEU A 226 -12.83 -25.70 -2.09
N GLY A 227 -12.60 -26.38 -0.96
CA GLY A 227 -11.37 -27.14 -0.63
C GLY A 227 -10.45 -26.45 0.37
N GLY A 228 -10.83 -25.27 0.89
CA GLY A 228 -10.01 -24.43 1.75
C GLY A 228 -9.02 -23.56 0.96
N ALA A 229 -8.82 -22.33 1.41
CA ALA A 229 -7.94 -21.40 0.73
C ALA A 229 -6.45 -21.71 1.03
N GLN A 230 -5.60 -21.72 0.00
CA GLN A 230 -4.14 -21.78 0.16
C GLN A 230 -3.60 -20.48 0.74
N VAL A 231 -4.19 -19.36 0.35
CA VAL A 231 -3.87 -18.03 0.89
C VAL A 231 -5.15 -17.24 1.10
N ILE A 232 -5.24 -16.55 2.22
CA ILE A 232 -6.24 -15.50 2.46
C ILE A 232 -5.48 -14.19 2.63
N LEU A 233 -5.60 -13.28 1.66
CA LEU A 233 -5.05 -11.92 1.74
C LEU A 233 -6.04 -11.05 2.52
N ALA A 234 -5.72 -10.73 3.77
CA ALA A 234 -6.55 -9.94 4.66
C ALA A 234 -6.25 -8.44 4.49
N THR A 235 -7.10 -7.74 3.74
CA THR A 235 -6.90 -6.33 3.39
C THR A 235 -7.75 -5.35 4.21
N ALA A 236 -8.86 -5.80 4.78
CA ALA A 236 -9.70 -4.96 5.63
C ALA A 236 -9.13 -4.87 7.06
N PRO A 237 -9.11 -3.68 7.69
CA PRO A 237 -8.55 -3.47 9.02
C PRO A 237 -9.52 -3.96 10.12
N SER A 238 -9.77 -5.26 10.19
CA SER A 238 -10.69 -5.89 11.15
C SER A 238 -10.12 -7.21 11.64
N SER A 239 -9.50 -7.19 12.82
CA SER A 239 -8.93 -8.37 13.46
C SER A 239 -9.97 -9.46 13.70
N LYS A 240 -11.21 -9.08 14.05
CA LYS A 240 -12.32 -10.03 14.17
C LYS A 240 -12.58 -10.78 12.87
N ALA A 241 -12.69 -10.04 11.74
CA ALA A 241 -12.93 -10.69 10.44
C ALA A 241 -11.72 -11.54 9.99
N MET A 242 -10.50 -11.19 10.39
CA MET A 242 -9.30 -12.02 10.17
C MET A 242 -9.38 -13.33 10.97
N SER A 243 -9.75 -13.25 12.24
CA SER A 243 -9.93 -14.41 13.14
C SER A 243 -10.96 -15.40 12.60
N GLU A 244 -12.09 -14.90 12.13
CA GLU A 244 -13.18 -15.70 11.57
C GLU A 244 -12.78 -16.46 10.28
N LEU A 245 -11.74 -16.01 9.57
CA LEU A 245 -11.29 -16.61 8.31
C LEU A 245 -10.25 -17.72 8.47
N ILE A 246 -9.64 -17.89 9.65
CA ILE A 246 -8.60 -18.90 9.88
C ILE A 246 -9.10 -20.31 9.58
N ASP A 247 -10.35 -20.61 9.90
CA ASP A 247 -10.96 -21.90 9.61
C ASP A 247 -11.29 -22.10 8.11
N GLY A 248 -11.24 -21.04 7.32
CA GLY A 248 -11.36 -21.09 5.85
C GLY A 248 -10.08 -21.52 5.13
N LEU A 249 -8.94 -21.59 5.83
CA LEU A 249 -7.68 -22.06 5.27
C LEU A 249 -7.67 -23.56 5.04
N GLY A 250 -7.11 -23.98 3.92
CA GLY A 250 -6.78 -25.36 3.61
C GLY A 250 -5.53 -25.87 4.36
N ALA A 251 -5.08 -27.08 4.05
CA ALA A 251 -3.83 -27.62 4.58
C ALA A 251 -2.64 -26.74 4.09
N HIS A 252 -1.71 -26.43 5.00
CA HIS A 252 -0.59 -25.50 4.78
C HIS A 252 -1.02 -24.08 4.37
N GLY A 253 -2.32 -23.76 4.54
CA GLY A 253 -2.88 -22.46 4.18
C GLY A 253 -2.32 -21.33 5.04
N LYS A 254 -2.30 -20.14 4.46
CA LYS A 254 -1.68 -18.96 5.07
C LYS A 254 -2.64 -17.76 5.09
N LEU A 255 -2.85 -17.17 6.27
CA LEU A 255 -3.48 -15.86 6.41
C LEU A 255 -2.40 -14.79 6.26
N LEU A 256 -2.43 -14.03 5.16
CA LEU A 256 -1.54 -12.88 4.92
C LEU A 256 -2.20 -11.60 5.40
N VAL A 257 -1.67 -11.02 6.47
CA VAL A 257 -2.18 -9.81 7.09
C VAL A 257 -1.49 -8.59 6.46
N VAL A 258 -2.25 -7.78 5.73
CA VAL A 258 -1.80 -6.51 5.14
C VAL A 258 -2.67 -5.33 5.55
N GLY A 259 -3.86 -5.58 6.06
CA GLY A 259 -4.73 -4.56 6.64
C GLY A 259 -4.29 -4.23 8.08
N ALA A 260 -3.98 -2.96 8.35
CA ALA A 260 -3.54 -2.52 9.67
C ALA A 260 -4.74 -2.41 10.63
N ALA A 261 -4.76 -3.26 11.66
CA ALA A 261 -5.70 -3.21 12.79
C ALA A 261 -4.89 -3.25 14.08
N PHE A 262 -5.41 -2.63 15.14
CA PHE A 262 -4.71 -2.55 16.44
C PHE A 262 -5.21 -3.58 17.45
N ASP A 263 -6.42 -4.11 17.25
CA ASP A 263 -6.96 -5.19 18.08
C ASP A 263 -6.27 -6.53 17.74
N PRO A 264 -6.19 -7.46 18.70
CA PRO A 264 -5.54 -8.76 18.47
C PRO A 264 -6.34 -9.62 17.50
N ILE A 265 -5.64 -10.43 16.70
CA ILE A 265 -6.22 -11.56 15.97
C ILE A 265 -6.32 -12.73 16.95
N GLU A 266 -7.52 -13.22 17.20
CA GLU A 266 -7.76 -14.36 18.08
C GLU A 266 -7.63 -15.68 17.30
N VAL A 267 -6.75 -16.56 17.75
CA VAL A 267 -6.50 -17.87 17.16
C VAL A 267 -6.16 -18.87 18.24
N THR A 268 -6.74 -20.05 18.15
CA THR A 268 -6.39 -21.17 19.05
C THR A 268 -5.24 -21.98 18.46
N PRO A 269 -4.37 -22.57 19.31
CA PRO A 269 -3.29 -23.43 18.82
C PRO A 269 -3.79 -24.58 17.92
N ILE A 270 -4.95 -25.16 18.23
CA ILE A 270 -5.49 -26.27 17.45
C ILE A 270 -5.89 -25.84 16.03
N GLN A 271 -6.34 -24.59 15.82
CA GLN A 271 -6.64 -24.08 14.49
C GLN A 271 -5.40 -24.03 13.60
N LEU A 272 -4.22 -23.76 14.17
CA LEU A 272 -2.94 -23.73 13.43
C LEU A 272 -2.35 -25.12 13.26
N ILE A 273 -2.34 -25.94 14.31
CA ILE A 273 -1.78 -27.31 14.29
C ILE A 273 -2.54 -28.16 13.27
N THR A 274 -3.87 -28.08 13.26
CA THR A 274 -4.70 -28.84 12.32
C THR A 274 -4.52 -28.28 10.91
N GLY A 275 -3.81 -29.03 10.07
CA GLY A 275 -3.50 -28.66 8.70
C GLY A 275 -2.24 -27.79 8.55
N ALA A 276 -1.41 -27.62 9.58
CA ALA A 276 -0.16 -26.86 9.56
C ALA A 276 -0.34 -25.44 8.98
N LYS A 277 -1.37 -24.73 9.43
CA LYS A 277 -1.73 -23.38 8.98
C LYS A 277 -0.81 -22.33 9.58
N SER A 278 -0.73 -21.15 8.96
CA SER A 278 0.11 -20.05 9.44
C SER A 278 -0.57 -18.69 9.30
N ILE A 279 -0.14 -17.74 10.13
CA ILE A 279 -0.48 -16.32 10.02
C ILE A 279 0.83 -15.57 9.79
N MET A 280 0.85 -14.68 8.80
CA MET A 280 2.05 -13.93 8.42
C MET A 280 1.66 -12.49 8.10
N GLY A 281 2.36 -11.54 8.70
CA GLY A 281 2.26 -10.13 8.31
C GLY A 281 3.12 -9.83 7.09
N TRP A 282 2.68 -8.89 6.26
CA TRP A 282 3.46 -8.35 5.16
C TRP A 282 3.22 -6.85 5.02
N TRP A 283 4.28 -6.09 4.89
CA TRP A 283 4.17 -4.66 4.68
C TRP A 283 4.96 -4.21 3.46
N SER A 284 4.36 -3.46 2.54
CA SER A 284 5.03 -2.82 1.42
C SER A 284 6.20 -3.65 0.82
N GLY A 285 7.33 -3.00 0.55
CA GLY A 285 8.57 -3.58 0.03
C GLY A 285 9.59 -2.48 -0.25
N THR A 286 10.67 -2.84 -0.91
CA THR A 286 11.76 -1.95 -1.33
C THR A 286 11.37 -1.15 -2.60
N PRO A 287 12.15 -0.11 -2.99
CA PRO A 287 11.97 0.54 -4.29
C PRO A 287 12.07 -0.40 -5.49
N THR A 288 12.93 -1.42 -5.44
CA THR A 288 12.99 -2.47 -6.48
C THR A 288 11.69 -3.27 -6.54
N ASP A 289 11.09 -3.61 -5.40
CA ASP A 289 9.78 -4.24 -5.38
C ASP A 289 8.68 -3.33 -5.94
N SER A 290 8.81 -2.00 -5.75
CA SER A 290 7.93 -1.02 -6.37
C SER A 290 8.06 -1.04 -7.89
N GLU A 291 9.28 -1.06 -8.43
CA GLU A 291 9.51 -1.19 -9.88
C GLU A 291 8.93 -2.49 -10.44
N ASP A 292 9.14 -3.62 -9.76
CA ASP A 292 8.56 -4.92 -10.16
C ASP A 292 7.03 -4.86 -10.15
N THR A 293 6.43 -4.24 -9.14
CA THR A 293 4.98 -4.04 -9.03
C THR A 293 4.43 -3.23 -10.21
N LEU A 294 5.10 -2.11 -10.52
CA LEU A 294 4.70 -1.20 -11.58
C LEU A 294 4.83 -1.85 -12.96
N ARG A 295 5.96 -2.54 -13.23
CA ARG A 295 6.17 -3.31 -14.48
C ARG A 295 5.13 -4.41 -14.63
N PHE A 296 4.85 -5.14 -13.56
CA PHE A 296 3.81 -6.18 -13.58
C PHE A 296 2.43 -5.58 -13.84
N ALA A 297 2.09 -4.48 -13.18
CA ALA A 297 0.82 -3.79 -13.37
C ALA A 297 0.66 -3.26 -14.80
N GLU A 298 1.72 -2.68 -15.36
CA GLU A 298 1.78 -2.23 -16.76
C GLU A 298 1.51 -3.39 -17.72
N LEU A 299 2.31 -4.46 -17.61
CA LEU A 299 2.26 -5.64 -18.50
C LEU A 299 0.90 -6.35 -18.47
N ASN A 300 0.30 -6.43 -17.29
CA ASN A 300 -0.92 -7.23 -17.07
C ASN A 300 -2.20 -6.38 -17.00
N GLY A 301 -2.11 -5.08 -17.21
CA GLY A 301 -3.27 -4.18 -17.19
C GLY A 301 -3.91 -4.03 -15.81
N VAL A 302 -3.15 -4.21 -14.72
CA VAL A 302 -3.64 -3.91 -13.37
C VAL A 302 -3.68 -2.40 -13.18
N ARG A 303 -4.84 -1.88 -12.77
CA ARG A 303 -5.03 -0.44 -12.59
C ARG A 303 -5.79 -0.14 -11.31
N PRO A 304 -5.39 0.88 -10.54
CA PRO A 304 -6.18 1.38 -9.44
C PRO A 304 -7.43 2.11 -9.95
N MET A 305 -8.52 2.02 -9.21
CA MET A 305 -9.67 2.90 -9.39
C MET A 305 -9.42 4.17 -8.55
N ILE A 306 -9.54 5.35 -9.18
CA ILE A 306 -8.99 6.60 -8.64
C ILE A 306 -10.06 7.70 -8.65
N GLU A 307 -10.08 8.50 -7.55
CA GLU A 307 -10.71 9.82 -7.47
C GLU A 307 -9.61 10.86 -7.25
N THR A 308 -9.55 11.92 -8.04
CA THR A 308 -8.50 12.95 -7.94
C THR A 308 -9.00 14.21 -7.24
N TYR A 309 -8.12 14.84 -6.47
CA TYR A 309 -8.33 16.12 -5.81
C TYR A 309 -7.10 17.00 -6.04
N PRO A 310 -7.23 18.33 -6.24
CA PRO A 310 -6.07 19.21 -6.23
C PRO A 310 -5.46 19.31 -4.82
N LEU A 311 -4.17 19.62 -4.73
CA LEU A 311 -3.45 19.74 -3.46
C LEU A 311 -4.17 20.63 -2.45
N GLU A 312 -4.75 21.74 -2.91
CA GLU A 312 -5.47 22.70 -2.07
C GLU A 312 -6.68 22.08 -1.36
N LYS A 313 -7.16 20.93 -1.86
CA LYS A 313 -8.27 20.16 -1.30
C LYS A 313 -7.81 18.89 -0.57
N ALA A 314 -6.57 18.85 -0.07
CA ALA A 314 -6.03 17.70 0.64
C ALA A 314 -6.92 17.24 1.80
N GLY A 315 -7.48 18.19 2.59
CA GLY A 315 -8.41 17.87 3.68
C GLY A 315 -9.72 17.22 3.19
N GLU A 316 -10.29 17.70 2.07
CA GLU A 316 -11.49 17.09 1.47
C GLU A 316 -11.18 15.67 0.95
N GLY A 317 -10.05 15.51 0.25
CA GLY A 317 -9.59 14.20 -0.25
C GLY A 317 -9.35 13.21 0.89
N TYR A 318 -8.72 13.65 1.98
CA TYR A 318 -8.52 12.83 3.18
C TYR A 318 -9.86 12.42 3.81
N ALA A 319 -10.78 13.36 4.00
CA ALA A 319 -12.11 13.06 4.53
C ALA A 319 -12.88 12.08 3.62
N ARG A 320 -12.76 12.22 2.29
CA ARG A 320 -13.35 11.29 1.32
C ARG A 320 -12.80 9.88 1.49
N MET A 321 -11.47 9.71 1.65
CA MET A 321 -10.84 8.42 1.89
C MET A 321 -11.30 7.82 3.22
N MET A 322 -11.30 8.61 4.31
CA MET A 322 -11.70 8.17 5.65
C MET A 322 -13.17 7.78 5.75
N SER A 323 -14.04 8.36 4.91
CA SER A 323 -15.47 8.01 4.88
C SER A 323 -15.74 6.57 4.42
N GLY A 324 -14.77 5.90 3.80
CA GLY A 324 -14.93 4.57 3.21
C GLY A 324 -15.77 4.53 1.93
N HIS A 325 -16.20 5.70 1.40
CA HIS A 325 -17.02 5.79 0.20
C HIS A 325 -16.22 6.07 -1.08
N ALA A 326 -14.91 6.28 -0.97
CA ALA A 326 -14.04 6.43 -2.14
C ALA A 326 -14.00 5.13 -2.96
N GLN A 327 -14.02 5.22 -4.28
CA GLN A 327 -13.88 4.07 -5.19
C GLN A 327 -12.59 4.19 -6.04
N PHE A 328 -11.42 3.73 -5.58
CA PHE A 328 -11.13 3.29 -4.21
C PHE A 328 -9.98 4.09 -3.64
N ARG A 329 -9.15 4.67 -4.52
CA ARG A 329 -7.96 5.44 -4.13
C ARG A 329 -8.18 6.91 -4.39
N VAL A 330 -7.90 7.72 -3.39
CA VAL A 330 -7.88 9.18 -3.56
C VAL A 330 -6.46 9.61 -3.86
N VAL A 331 -6.28 10.46 -4.87
CA VAL A 331 -4.97 10.94 -5.32
C VAL A 331 -4.99 12.45 -5.41
N LEU A 332 -4.03 13.10 -4.76
CA LEU A 332 -3.77 14.54 -4.90
C LEU A 332 -2.96 14.80 -6.17
N THR A 333 -3.32 15.85 -6.90
CA THR A 333 -2.58 16.36 -8.06
C THR A 333 -2.00 17.73 -7.73
N MET A 334 -0.77 17.99 -8.20
CA MET A 334 -0.01 19.22 -7.88
C MET A 334 -0.16 20.28 -8.97
#